data_c487cb7d3221db9abd00ea3343bebd62
#
_entry.id   c487cb7d3221db9abd00ea3343bebd62
#
_cell.length_a   1.000
_cell.length_b   1.000
_cell.length_c   1.000
_cell.angle_alpha   90.00
_cell.angle_beta   90.00
_cell.angle_gamma   90.00
#
_symmetry.space_group_name_H-M   'P 1'
#
loop_
_entity.id
_entity.type
_entity.pdbx_description
1 polymer ?
#
loop_
_entity_poly.entity_id
_entity_poly.type
_entity_poly.pdbx_seq_one_letter_code
_entity_poly.pdbx_strand_id
1 'polypeptide(L)'
;MFRVGLAFLLAAGLSAADLTGRWSNSGKDTFVLRQQGNAVTGTIEGRPGEPVYKIVDGVIRGDRIHFFVLHEDENDPEVIANGGKPFHNIASGTFTDDEIVVAGSRENTTIREYRLVLKRVR
;
A
#
# COMPACT_ATOMS: atom_id res chain seq x y z
N MET A 1 -22.97 -24.37 21.20
CA MET A 1 -22.66 -24.13 20.73
C MET A 1 -22.15 -23.64 20.41
N PHE A 2 -22.13 -23.80 20.29
CA PHE A 2 -21.62 -23.48 19.70
C PHE A 2 -21.11 -23.02 19.28
N ARG A 3 -20.97 -23.24 19.21
CA ARG A 3 -20.51 -22.95 18.45
C ARG A 3 -20.05 -22.34 17.85
N VAL A 4 -20.09 -22.46 17.90
CA VAL A 4 -19.64 -22.05 16.97
C VAL A 4 -19.12 -21.24 16.52
N GLY A 5 -19.26 -21.50 16.85
CA GLY A 5 -18.82 -21.01 16.08
C GLY A 5 -18.26 -20.34 15.66
N LEU A 6 -18.32 -20.57 15.52
CA LEU A 6 -17.88 -20.21 14.83
C LEU A 6 -17.38 -19.54 14.35
N ALA A 7 -17.47 -19.77 14.63
CA ALA A 7 -17.06 -19.35 13.83
C ALA A 7 -16.79 -18.71 13.27
N PHE A 8 -17.14 -18.95 13.14
CA PHE A 8 -16.93 -18.56 12.11
C PHE A 8 -16.62 -17.79 11.76
N LEU A 9 -16.69 -17.84 12.03
CA LEU A 9 -16.35 -17.38 11.32
C LEU A 9 -15.88 -16.84 10.87
N LEU A 10 -15.98 -17.06 10.91
CA LEU A 10 -15.56 -16.77 10.14
C LEU A 10 -15.15 -16.24 9.60
N ALA A 11 -15.21 -16.38 9.75
CA ALA A 11 -15.01 -16.06 8.96
C ALA A 11 -14.72 -15.32 8.45
N ALA A 12 -15.19 -15.35 8.44
CA ALA A 12 -15.15 -14.61 7.67
C ALA A 12 -14.33 -13.90 7.26
N GLY A 13 -14.08 -13.73 7.44
CA GLY A 13 -13.53 -13.09 6.78
C GLY A 13 -12.78 -13.42 6.45
N LEU A 14 -12.84 -14.02 6.83
CA LEU A 14 -12.16 -14.37 6.37
C LEU A 14 -11.88 -14.50 5.19
N SER A 15 -12.22 -14.93 4.77
CA SER A 15 -11.99 -14.94 3.38
C SER A 15 -11.70 -13.61 2.80
N ALA A 16 -11.26 -12.74 3.56
CA ALA A 16 -10.77 -11.48 3.09
C ALA A 16 -9.69 -11.74 2.06
N ALA A 17 -9.68 -10.97 1.00
CA ALA A 17 -8.66 -11.05 0.01
C ALA A 17 -7.29 -10.96 0.66
N ASP A 18 -6.37 -11.77 0.18
CA ASP A 18 -4.98 -11.66 0.58
C ASP A 18 -4.26 -10.83 -0.48
N LEU A 19 -3.81 -9.66 -0.07
CA LEU A 19 -3.15 -8.72 -0.98
C LEU A 19 -1.67 -9.02 -1.17
N THR A 20 -1.16 -10.06 -0.52
CA THR A 20 0.23 -10.46 -0.69
C THR A 20 0.52 -10.77 -2.16
N GLY A 21 1.58 -10.19 -2.68
CA GLY A 21 1.99 -10.42 -4.06
C GLY A 21 2.46 -9.16 -4.75
N ARG A 22 2.49 -9.22 -6.06
CA ARG A 22 3.00 -8.14 -6.90
C ARG A 22 1.85 -7.42 -7.58
N TRP A 23 1.95 -6.10 -7.62
CA TRP A 23 0.93 -5.23 -8.20
C TRP A 23 1.60 -4.21 -9.09
N SER A 24 0.98 -3.88 -10.21
CA SER A 24 1.57 -2.96 -11.18
C SER A 24 0.77 -1.67 -11.26
N ASN A 25 1.51 -0.56 -11.30
CA ASN A 25 0.95 0.76 -11.58
C ASN A 25 1.24 1.06 -13.05
N SER A 26 0.39 0.54 -13.93
CA SER A 26 0.49 0.78 -15.39
C SER A 26 1.87 0.43 -15.96
N GLY A 27 2.53 -0.56 -15.39
CA GLY A 27 3.85 -0.98 -15.85
C GLY A 27 5.00 -0.06 -15.44
N LYS A 28 4.74 0.98 -14.65
CA LYS A 28 5.79 1.91 -14.21
C LYS A 28 6.50 1.42 -12.98
N ASP A 29 5.72 1.11 -11.96
CA ASP A 29 6.25 0.67 -10.68
C ASP A 29 5.65 -0.66 -10.30
N THR A 30 6.39 -1.46 -9.54
CA THR A 30 5.91 -2.69 -8.97
C THR A 30 5.79 -2.52 -7.47
N PHE A 31 4.58 -2.74 -6.97
CA PHE A 31 4.30 -2.76 -5.54
C PHE A 31 4.36 -4.21 -5.11
N VAL A 32 5.24 -4.52 -4.18
CA VAL A 32 5.34 -5.86 -3.60
C VAL A 32 4.73 -5.78 -2.22
N LEU A 33 3.55 -6.36 -2.05
CA LEU A 33 2.79 -6.26 -0.81
C LEU A 33 2.87 -7.54 -0.01
N ARG A 34 2.80 -7.38 1.29
CA ARG A 34 2.78 -8.48 2.24
C ARG A 34 1.71 -8.17 3.28
N GLN A 35 0.75 -9.06 3.39
CA GLN A 35 -0.34 -8.92 4.35
C GLN A 35 -0.20 -9.94 5.46
N GLN A 36 -0.34 -9.48 6.69
CA GLN A 36 -0.41 -10.35 7.87
C GLN A 36 -1.59 -9.88 8.70
N GLY A 37 -2.67 -10.67 8.70
CA GLY A 37 -3.91 -10.23 9.32
C GLY A 37 -4.43 -9.00 8.61
N ASN A 38 -4.63 -7.91 9.33
CA ASN A 38 -5.07 -6.64 8.76
C ASN A 38 -3.92 -5.68 8.50
N ALA A 39 -2.68 -6.11 8.70
CA ALA A 39 -1.51 -5.26 8.49
C ALA A 39 -0.91 -5.49 7.11
N VAL A 40 -0.50 -4.42 6.45
CA VAL A 40 0.12 -4.48 5.13
C VAL A 40 1.45 -3.72 5.17
N THR A 41 2.48 -4.37 4.65
CA THR A 41 3.78 -3.74 4.44
C THR A 41 4.26 -4.09 3.03
N GLY A 42 5.33 -3.48 2.60
CA GLY A 42 5.88 -3.81 1.30
C GLY A 42 6.89 -2.82 0.80
N THR A 43 7.13 -2.92 -0.51
CA THR A 43 8.08 -2.04 -1.19
C THR A 43 7.48 -1.58 -2.52
N ILE A 44 7.97 -0.47 -3.01
CA ILE A 44 7.66 0.03 -4.35
C ILE A 44 8.97 0.09 -5.10
N GLU A 45 9.04 -0.67 -6.20
CA GLU A 45 10.23 -0.78 -7.03
C GLU A 45 9.96 -0.17 -8.39
N GLY A 46 10.79 0.78 -8.79
CA GLY A 46 10.72 1.36 -10.11
C GLY A 46 11.70 0.68 -11.05
N ARG A 47 12.32 1.46 -11.92
CA ARG A 47 13.34 0.98 -12.85
C ARG A 47 14.65 0.73 -12.11
N PRO A 48 15.54 -0.11 -12.66
CA PRO A 48 16.86 -0.29 -12.10
C PRO A 48 17.55 1.05 -11.89
N GLY A 49 18.14 1.25 -10.71
CA GLY A 49 18.83 2.48 -10.37
C GLY A 49 17.95 3.55 -9.73
N GLU A 50 16.64 3.36 -9.74
CA GLU A 50 15.74 4.27 -9.04
C GLU A 50 15.60 3.88 -7.56
N PRO A 51 15.26 4.84 -6.69
CA PRO A 51 15.05 4.53 -5.28
C PRO A 51 13.95 3.49 -5.08
N VAL A 52 14.10 2.67 -4.06
CA VAL A 52 13.04 1.76 -3.61
C VAL A 52 12.38 2.40 -2.40
N TYR A 53 11.05 2.48 -2.44
CA TYR A 53 10.28 3.05 -1.34
C TYR A 53 9.69 1.94 -0.49
N LYS A 54 9.42 2.25 0.77
CA LYS A 54 8.82 1.30 1.70
C LYS A 54 7.37 1.64 1.95
N ILE A 55 6.53 0.62 1.96
CA ILE A 55 5.15 0.74 2.41
C ILE A 55 5.13 0.34 3.86
N VAL A 56 4.67 1.23 4.72
CA VAL A 56 4.68 1.03 6.16
C VAL A 56 3.31 1.33 6.75
N ASP A 57 3.03 0.71 7.90
CA ASP A 57 1.83 0.97 8.69
C ASP A 57 0.54 0.85 7.89
N GLY A 58 0.50 -0.11 6.97
CA GLY A 58 -0.70 -0.37 6.19
C GLY A 58 -1.74 -1.10 7.02
N VAL A 59 -3.00 -0.75 6.83
CA VAL A 59 -4.13 -1.33 7.55
C VAL A 59 -5.26 -1.60 6.57
N ILE A 60 -5.88 -2.76 6.73
CA ILE A 60 -7.06 -3.14 5.97
C ILE A 60 -8.25 -3.19 6.90
N ARG A 61 -9.37 -2.61 6.46
CA ARG A 61 -10.66 -2.69 7.16
C ARG A 61 -11.75 -2.96 6.13
N GLY A 62 -12.30 -4.16 6.12
CA GLY A 62 -13.27 -4.55 5.12
C GLY A 62 -12.66 -4.47 3.73
N ASP A 63 -13.24 -3.66 2.86
CA ASP A 63 -12.74 -3.43 1.51
C ASP A 63 -11.88 -2.17 1.38
N ARG A 64 -11.46 -1.60 2.51
CA ARG A 64 -10.69 -0.36 2.52
C ARG A 64 -9.26 -0.63 2.94
N ILE A 65 -8.36 0.15 2.37
CA ILE A 65 -6.93 0.05 2.64
C ILE A 65 -6.37 1.46 2.88
N HIS A 66 -5.42 1.54 3.81
CA HIS A 66 -4.71 2.76 4.11
C HIS A 66 -3.25 2.39 4.38
N PHE A 67 -2.33 3.14 3.81
CA PHE A 67 -0.91 2.90 4.07
C PHE A 67 -0.10 4.17 3.86
N PHE A 68 1.14 4.12 4.32
CA PHE A 68 2.10 5.19 4.12
C PHE A 68 3.23 4.71 3.22
N VAL A 69 3.73 5.61 2.38
CA VAL A 69 4.90 5.36 1.56
C VAL A 69 6.04 6.21 2.10
N LEU A 70 7.07 5.57 2.60
CA LEU A 70 8.21 6.24 3.21
C LEU A 70 9.26 6.55 2.16
N HIS A 71 9.60 7.83 2.05
CA HIS A 71 10.69 8.35 1.22
C HIS A 71 11.83 8.73 2.16
N GLU A 72 12.90 7.94 2.17
CA GLU A 72 14.01 8.17 3.09
C GLU A 72 15.39 8.08 2.43
N ASP A 73 15.47 7.68 1.16
CA ASP A 73 16.74 7.56 0.47
C ASP A 73 17.33 8.94 0.25
N GLU A 74 18.55 9.17 0.75
CA GLU A 74 19.24 10.46 0.63
C GLU A 74 19.48 10.84 -0.84
N ASN A 75 19.42 9.90 -1.75
CA ASN A 75 19.61 10.16 -3.18
C ASN A 75 18.29 10.36 -3.92
N ASP A 76 17.17 10.24 -3.23
CA ASP A 76 15.86 10.48 -3.83
C ASP A 76 15.68 11.98 -4.08
N PRO A 77 15.45 12.39 -5.35
CA PRO A 77 15.25 13.80 -5.66
C PRO A 77 14.16 14.46 -4.82
N GLU A 78 13.12 13.73 -4.44
CA GLU A 78 12.04 14.29 -3.62
C GLU A 78 12.48 14.51 -2.18
N VAL A 79 13.34 13.64 -1.65
CA VAL A 79 13.92 13.83 -0.32
C VAL A 79 14.88 15.01 -0.35
N ILE A 80 15.70 15.12 -1.40
CA ILE A 80 16.59 16.26 -1.59
C ILE A 80 15.78 17.55 -1.64
N ALA A 81 14.69 17.58 -2.40
CA ALA A 81 13.83 18.75 -2.49
C ALA A 81 13.12 19.06 -1.17
N ASN A 82 13.04 18.10 -0.28
CA ASN A 82 12.47 18.26 1.07
C ASN A 82 13.53 18.67 2.10
N GLY A 83 14.62 19.25 1.64
CA GLY A 83 15.71 19.65 2.52
C GLY A 83 16.54 18.49 3.05
N GLY A 84 16.52 17.37 2.38
CA GLY A 84 17.22 16.16 2.81
C GLY A 84 16.51 15.40 3.92
N LYS A 85 15.26 15.75 4.21
CA LYS A 85 14.48 15.13 5.27
C LYS A 85 13.55 14.06 4.73
N PRO A 86 13.49 12.88 5.35
CA PRO A 86 12.51 11.87 5.00
C PRO A 86 11.08 12.39 5.17
N PHE A 87 10.17 11.83 4.40
CA PHE A 87 8.76 12.17 4.52
C PHE A 87 7.91 10.96 4.09
N HIS A 88 6.60 11.05 4.36
CA HIS A 88 5.64 10.04 3.95
C HIS A 88 4.66 10.60 2.93
N ASN A 89 4.24 9.76 2.00
CA ASN A 89 2.99 9.94 1.30
C ASN A 89 1.94 9.08 1.99
N ILE A 90 0.72 9.57 2.01
CA ILE A 90 -0.41 8.89 2.64
C ILE A 90 -1.32 8.41 1.52
N ALA A 91 -1.72 7.15 1.56
CA ALA A 91 -2.59 6.56 0.54
C ALA A 91 -3.77 5.88 1.21
N SER A 92 -4.95 6.12 0.68
CA SER A 92 -6.19 5.52 1.19
C SER A 92 -7.12 5.21 0.03
N GLY A 93 -7.84 4.12 0.14
CA GLY A 93 -8.78 3.76 -0.90
C GLY A 93 -9.47 2.44 -0.66
N THR A 94 -9.78 1.75 -1.74
CA THR A 94 -10.51 0.48 -1.72
C THR A 94 -9.76 -0.56 -2.54
N PHE A 95 -10.12 -1.81 -2.33
CA PHE A 95 -9.51 -2.89 -3.08
C PHE A 95 -10.50 -4.01 -3.34
N THR A 96 -10.21 -4.75 -4.38
CA THR A 96 -10.80 -6.05 -4.67
C THR A 96 -9.65 -7.05 -4.75
N ASP A 97 -9.94 -8.28 -5.12
CA ASP A 97 -8.90 -9.30 -5.28
C ASP A 97 -7.90 -8.97 -6.40
N ASP A 98 -8.30 -8.16 -7.37
CA ASP A 98 -7.49 -7.89 -8.55
C ASP A 98 -7.05 -6.43 -8.70
N GLU A 99 -7.60 -5.53 -7.89
CA GLU A 99 -7.37 -4.12 -8.10
C GLU A 99 -7.33 -3.36 -6.77
N ILE A 100 -6.38 -2.45 -6.65
CA ILE A 100 -6.31 -1.52 -5.53
C ILE A 100 -6.39 -0.11 -6.11
N VAL A 101 -7.33 0.69 -5.61
CA VAL A 101 -7.49 2.07 -6.05
C VAL A 101 -7.29 2.96 -4.84
N VAL A 102 -6.25 3.77 -4.85
CA VAL A 102 -5.95 4.67 -3.73
C VAL A 102 -5.74 6.08 -4.24
N ALA A 103 -6.08 7.02 -3.39
CA ALA A 103 -5.72 8.42 -3.55
C ALA A 103 -4.66 8.74 -2.51
N GLY A 104 -3.68 9.54 -2.87
CA GLY A 104 -2.58 9.85 -1.99
C GLY A 104 -2.21 11.30 -2.00
N SER A 105 -1.52 11.71 -0.96
CA SER A 105 -1.00 13.07 -0.81
C SER A 105 0.25 13.00 0.07
N ARG A 106 1.12 14.00 -0.09
CA ARG A 106 2.28 14.11 0.79
C ARG A 106 1.83 14.64 2.16
N GLU A 107 2.36 14.07 3.23
CA GLU A 107 2.07 14.59 4.57
C GLU A 107 2.60 16.01 4.73
N ASN A 108 1.94 16.76 5.58
CA ASN A 108 2.35 18.12 5.98
C ASN A 108 2.51 19.12 4.83
N THR A 109 1.80 18.89 3.74
CA THR A 109 1.82 19.83 2.62
C THR A 109 0.42 20.01 2.06
N THR A 110 0.28 21.04 1.21
CA THR A 110 -0.94 21.27 0.46
C THR A 110 -0.82 20.79 -0.98
N ILE A 111 0.14 19.89 -1.23
CA ILE A 111 0.37 19.36 -2.55
C ILE A 111 -0.86 18.57 -2.98
N ARG A 112 -1.20 18.71 -4.25
CA ARG A 112 -2.35 18.06 -4.83
C ARG A 112 -2.30 16.55 -4.64
N GLU A 113 -3.47 15.98 -4.50
CA GLU A 113 -3.62 14.54 -4.41
C GLU A 113 -3.31 13.89 -5.76
N TYR A 114 -2.87 12.66 -5.68
CA TYR A 114 -2.74 11.80 -6.85
C TYR A 114 -3.58 10.55 -6.65
N ARG A 115 -3.87 9.88 -7.75
CA ARG A 115 -4.65 8.64 -7.73
C ARG A 115 -3.86 7.54 -8.40
N LEU A 116 -3.81 6.38 -7.76
CA LEU A 116 -3.14 5.20 -8.29
C LEU A 116 -4.14 4.07 -8.45
N VAL A 117 -4.02 3.36 -9.55
CA VAL A 117 -4.75 2.12 -9.78
C VAL A 117 -3.72 1.02 -9.94
N LEU A 118 -3.73 0.09 -9.02
CA LEU A 118 -2.81 -1.04 -9.03
C LEU A 118 -3.54 -2.28 -9.48
N LYS A 119 -2.96 -3.00 -10.42
CA LYS A 119 -3.49 -4.26 -10.90
C LYS A 119 -2.61 -5.39 -10.44
N ARG A 120 -3.22 -6.48 -10.01
CA ARG A 120 -2.46 -7.65 -9.57
C ARG A 120 -1.70 -8.24 -10.77
N VAL A 121 -0.43 -8.54 -10.54
CA VAL A 121 0.40 -9.23 -11.53
C VAL A 121 0.30 -10.73 -11.26
N ARG A 122 -0.09 -11.47 -12.28
CA ARG A 122 -0.27 -12.92 -12.16
C ARG A 122 0.79 -13.69 -12.92
#